data_ea6c8a152c01b9217bb97b133a868dd0
#
_entry.id   ea6c8a152c01b9217bb97b133a868dd0
#
_cell.length_a   1.000
_cell.length_b   1.000
_cell.length_c   1.000
_cell.angle_alpha   90.00
_cell.angle_beta   90.00
_cell.angle_gamma   90.00
#
_symmetry.space_group_name_H-M   'P 1'
#
loop_
_entity.id
_entity.type
_entity.pdbx_description
1 polymer ?
#
loop_
_entity_poly.entity_id
_entity_poly.type
_entity_poly.pdbx_seq_one_letter_code
_entity_poly.pdbx_strand_id
1 'polypeptide(L)'
;MAEVIWAKTALNALDEIADHIALDDYDAACRLISKVFEKVELLEENPSLGNIPKDLKHTPYRRLVIKPVYVYYRSEGEDIIIIFVDRNERDFNVARFAR
;
A
#
# COMPACT_ATOMS: atom_id res chain seq x y z
N MET A 1 16.69 7.46 -10.54
CA MET A 1 16.05 6.19 -10.20
C MET A 1 14.90 6.41 -9.25
N ALA A 2 13.80 5.73 -9.48
CA ALA A 2 12.65 5.81 -8.59
C ALA A 2 12.97 5.20 -7.24
N GLU A 3 12.52 5.84 -6.19
CA GLU A 3 12.70 5.37 -4.82
C GLU A 3 11.32 5.16 -4.21
N VAL A 4 11.16 4.07 -3.47
CA VAL A 4 9.91 3.80 -2.74
C VAL A 4 10.06 4.35 -1.33
N ILE A 5 9.16 5.24 -0.97
CA ILE A 5 9.14 5.89 0.33
C ILE A 5 7.85 5.51 1.05
N TRP A 6 7.96 4.94 2.23
CA TRP A 6 6.80 4.56 3.03
C TRP A 6 6.41 5.70 3.96
N ALA A 7 5.19 6.20 3.80
CA ALA A 7 4.66 7.14 4.77
C ALA A 7 4.47 6.43 6.11
N LYS A 8 4.61 7.17 7.18
CA LYS A 8 4.44 6.61 8.53
C LYS A 8 3.06 6.00 8.72
N THR A 9 2.03 6.62 8.15
CA THR A 9 0.67 6.08 8.21
C THR A 9 0.57 4.70 7.56
N ALA A 10 1.28 4.50 6.46
CA ALA A 10 1.28 3.21 5.77
C ALA A 10 1.99 2.14 6.59
N LEU A 11 3.15 2.46 7.16
CA LEU A 11 3.88 1.51 7.99
C LEU A 11 3.08 1.13 9.23
N ASN A 12 2.48 2.11 9.89
CA ASN A 12 1.66 1.85 11.06
C ASN A 12 0.45 0.97 10.72
N ALA A 13 -0.19 1.25 9.59
CA ALA A 13 -1.35 0.46 9.17
C ALA A 13 -0.95 -0.98 8.89
N LEU A 14 0.17 -1.19 8.21
CA LEU A 14 0.65 -2.55 7.92
C LEU A 14 1.00 -3.29 9.21
N ASP A 15 1.66 -2.61 10.15
CA ASP A 15 2.00 -3.21 11.44
C ASP A 15 0.76 -3.65 12.21
N GLU A 16 -0.27 -2.82 12.25
CA GLU A 16 -1.52 -3.16 12.94
C GLU A 16 -2.18 -4.38 12.31
N ILE A 17 -2.21 -4.44 10.99
CA ILE A 17 -2.79 -5.57 10.28
C ILE A 17 -1.99 -6.85 10.57
N ALA A 18 -0.68 -6.76 10.50
CA ALA A 18 0.19 -7.91 10.74
C ALA A 18 0.10 -8.39 12.19
N ASP A 19 0.05 -7.47 13.14
CA ASP A 19 -0.08 -7.82 14.55
C ASP A 19 -1.39 -8.57 14.81
N HIS A 20 -2.45 -8.12 14.19
CA HIS A 20 -3.75 -8.76 14.33
C HIS A 20 -3.74 -10.19 13.76
N ILE A 21 -3.12 -10.37 12.61
CA ILE A 21 -2.97 -11.70 11.99
C ILE A 21 -2.09 -12.59 12.86
N ALA A 22 -1.06 -12.03 13.45
CA ALA A 22 -0.11 -12.78 14.28
C ALA A 22 -0.74 -13.38 15.54
N LEU A 23 -1.86 -12.82 16.00
CA LEU A 23 -2.57 -13.37 17.15
C LEU A 23 -3.04 -14.81 16.88
N ASP A 24 -3.38 -15.11 15.63
CA ASP A 24 -3.82 -16.44 15.23
C ASP A 24 -2.71 -17.24 14.54
N ASP A 25 -1.89 -16.57 13.75
CA ASP A 25 -0.88 -17.24 12.92
C ASP A 25 0.29 -16.30 12.68
N TYR A 26 1.33 -16.45 13.49
CA TYR A 26 2.52 -15.61 13.40
C TYR A 26 3.20 -15.76 12.03
N ASP A 27 3.31 -16.99 11.52
CA ASP A 27 3.97 -17.24 10.24
C ASP A 27 3.22 -16.56 9.09
N ALA A 28 1.90 -16.56 9.15
CA ALA A 28 1.09 -15.88 8.15
C ALA A 28 1.36 -14.37 8.15
N ALA A 29 1.52 -13.78 9.33
CA ALA A 29 1.85 -12.35 9.44
C ALA A 29 3.20 -12.05 8.81
N CYS A 30 4.20 -12.89 9.07
CA CYS A 30 5.53 -12.72 8.48
C CYS A 30 5.50 -12.85 6.97
N ARG A 31 4.75 -13.83 6.44
CA ARG A 31 4.62 -14.02 4.99
C ARG A 31 3.95 -12.82 4.34
N LEU A 32 2.95 -12.25 5.00
CA LEU A 32 2.27 -11.07 4.47
C LEU A 32 3.23 -9.89 4.34
N ILE A 33 3.99 -9.62 5.39
CA ILE A 33 4.94 -8.51 5.38
C ILE A 33 5.97 -8.68 4.27
N SER A 34 6.54 -9.87 4.13
CA SER A 34 7.52 -10.15 3.07
C SER A 34 6.91 -9.95 1.69
N LYS A 35 5.70 -10.45 1.50
CA LYS A 35 4.99 -10.35 0.23
C LYS A 35 4.69 -8.90 -0.13
N VAL A 36 4.28 -8.09 0.85
CA VAL A 36 4.00 -6.68 0.61
C VAL A 36 5.25 -5.94 0.18
N PHE A 37 6.36 -6.11 0.89
CA PHE A 37 7.60 -5.43 0.53
C PHE A 37 8.14 -5.87 -0.82
N GLU A 38 8.07 -7.17 -1.14
CA GLU A 38 8.50 -7.66 -2.46
C GLU A 38 7.69 -7.04 -3.60
N LYS A 39 6.38 -7.00 -3.45
CA LYS A 39 5.51 -6.44 -4.49
C LYS A 39 5.67 -4.94 -4.63
N VAL A 40 5.82 -4.24 -3.52
CA VAL A 40 6.00 -2.79 -3.53
C VAL A 40 7.30 -2.40 -4.20
N GLU A 41 8.36 -3.18 -4.04
CA GLU A 41 9.63 -2.90 -4.71
C GLU A 41 9.52 -2.91 -6.23
N LEU A 42 8.58 -3.68 -6.78
CA LEU A 42 8.37 -3.70 -8.22
C LEU A 42 7.92 -2.35 -8.77
N LEU A 43 7.40 -1.48 -7.91
CA LEU A 43 6.96 -0.16 -8.33
C LEU A 43 8.12 0.75 -8.74
N GLU A 44 9.33 0.43 -8.30
CA GLU A 44 10.51 1.19 -8.71
C GLU A 44 10.72 1.14 -10.22
N GLU A 45 10.47 -0.02 -10.81
CA GLU A 45 10.62 -0.22 -12.25
C GLU A 45 9.32 -0.01 -13.00
N ASN A 46 8.19 -0.22 -12.33
CA ASN A 46 6.88 -0.09 -12.98
C ASN A 46 5.89 0.63 -12.07
N PRO A 47 5.96 1.97 -12.03
CA PRO A 47 5.05 2.76 -11.18
C PRO A 47 3.58 2.59 -11.51
N SER A 48 3.26 2.13 -12.72
CA SER A 48 1.88 1.93 -13.15
C SER A 48 1.34 0.54 -12.87
N LEU A 49 2.08 -0.26 -12.11
CA LEU A 49 1.70 -1.65 -11.82
C LEU A 49 0.34 -1.75 -11.13
N GLY A 50 0.06 -0.85 -10.19
CA GLY A 50 -1.24 -0.83 -9.51
C GLY A 50 -2.32 -0.26 -10.40
N ASN A 51 -3.57 -0.62 -10.11
CA ASN A 51 -4.69 -0.09 -10.86
C ASN A 51 -5.17 1.23 -10.23
N ILE A 52 -6.00 1.94 -10.99
CA ILE A 52 -6.64 3.17 -10.51
C ILE A 52 -8.06 2.81 -10.11
N PRO A 53 -8.35 2.78 -8.79
CA PRO A 53 -9.72 2.48 -8.35
C PRO A 53 -10.70 3.52 -8.90
N LYS A 54 -11.91 3.09 -9.12
CA LYS A 54 -12.94 3.95 -9.71
C LYS A 54 -13.11 5.26 -8.96
N ASP A 55 -13.05 5.20 -7.63
CA ASP A 55 -13.21 6.38 -6.78
C ASP A 55 -12.01 7.31 -6.81
N LEU A 56 -10.89 6.86 -7.37
CA LEU A 56 -9.64 7.62 -7.36
C LEU A 56 -9.20 8.08 -8.74
N LYS A 57 -10.04 7.94 -9.75
CA LYS A 57 -9.59 8.18 -11.14
C LYS A 57 -9.22 9.63 -11.46
N HIS A 58 -9.61 10.57 -10.63
CA HIS A 58 -9.21 11.98 -10.80
C HIS A 58 -8.11 12.39 -9.83
N THR A 59 -7.45 11.41 -9.23
CA THR A 59 -6.40 11.65 -8.26
C THR A 59 -5.11 10.98 -8.75
N PRO A 60 -3.97 11.31 -8.15
CA PRO A 60 -2.71 10.64 -8.47
C PRO A 60 -2.55 9.27 -7.82
N TYR A 61 -3.54 8.80 -7.08
CA TYR A 61 -3.43 7.56 -6.32
C TYR A 61 -3.71 6.33 -7.16
N ARG A 62 -2.95 5.26 -6.86
CA ARG A 62 -3.16 3.92 -7.41
C ARG A 62 -3.25 2.93 -6.28
N ARG A 63 -3.79 1.76 -6.57
CA ARG A 63 -3.92 0.69 -5.59
C ARG A 63 -3.27 -0.59 -6.11
N LEU A 64 -2.40 -1.16 -5.28
CA LEU A 64 -1.77 -2.44 -5.56
C LEU A 64 -2.47 -3.49 -4.68
N VAL A 65 -3.02 -4.53 -5.32
CA VAL A 65 -3.72 -5.59 -4.58
C VAL A 65 -2.75 -6.68 -4.21
N ILE A 66 -2.57 -6.90 -2.93
CA ILE A 66 -1.68 -7.93 -2.37
C ILE A 66 -2.48 -8.64 -1.28
N LYS A 67 -3.38 -9.52 -1.68
CA LYS A 67 -4.32 -10.13 -0.72
C LYS A 67 -3.62 -10.67 0.51
N PRO A 68 -4.16 -10.40 1.70
CA PRO A 68 -5.47 -9.80 1.98
C PRO A 68 -5.46 -8.27 2.13
N VAL A 69 -4.43 -7.58 1.64
CA VAL A 69 -4.32 -6.13 1.82
C VAL A 69 -4.35 -5.39 0.49
N TYR A 70 -4.64 -4.11 0.59
CA TYR A 70 -4.66 -3.17 -0.52
C TYR A 70 -3.70 -2.04 -0.17
N VAL A 71 -2.72 -1.81 -1.04
CA VAL A 71 -1.68 -0.81 -0.82
C VAL A 71 -1.95 0.40 -1.71
N TYR A 72 -2.13 1.56 -1.10
CA TYR A 72 -2.41 2.80 -1.83
C TYR A 72 -1.13 3.62 -1.95
N TYR A 73 -0.83 4.07 -3.15
CA TYR A 73 0.39 4.83 -3.41
C TYR A 73 0.16 5.88 -4.48
N ARG A 74 1.10 6.80 -4.60
CA ARG A 74 1.13 7.78 -5.67
C ARG A 74 2.56 8.03 -6.11
N SER A 75 2.73 8.56 -7.32
CA SER A 75 4.02 9.01 -7.79
C SER A 75 4.20 10.48 -7.43
N GLU A 76 5.38 10.85 -7.01
CA GLU A 76 5.72 12.24 -6.73
C GLU A 76 7.12 12.47 -7.32
N GLY A 77 7.17 13.13 -8.48
CA GLY A 77 8.40 13.18 -9.27
C GLY A 77 8.76 11.77 -9.70
N GLU A 78 9.97 11.35 -9.40
CA GLU A 78 10.42 9.99 -9.69
C GLU A 78 10.12 9.02 -8.55
N ASP A 79 9.73 9.55 -7.39
CA ASP A 79 9.53 8.73 -6.20
C ASP A 79 8.12 8.15 -6.14
N ILE A 80 8.02 7.02 -5.45
CA ILE A 80 6.75 6.37 -5.18
C ILE A 80 6.50 6.52 -3.68
N ILE A 81 5.37 7.10 -3.33
CA ILE A 81 5.00 7.30 -1.92
C ILE A 81 3.90 6.31 -1.56
N ILE A 82 4.20 5.40 -0.64
CA ILE A 82 3.19 4.48 -0.12
C ILE A 82 2.44 5.21 0.98
N ILE A 83 1.16 5.48 0.74
CA ILE A 83 0.35 6.34 1.60
C ILE A 83 -0.39 5.56 2.68
N PHE A 84 -0.95 4.42 2.32
CA PHE A 84 -1.77 3.67 3.25
C PHE A 84 -1.88 2.21 2.85
N VAL A 85 -2.14 1.36 3.84
CA VAL A 85 -2.41 -0.07 3.64
C VAL A 85 -3.73 -0.37 4.32
N ASP A 86 -4.65 -1.00 3.61
CA ASP A 86 -5.96 -1.36 4.17
C ASP A 86 -6.21 -2.83 3.94
N ARG A 87 -6.87 -3.47 4.87
CA ARG A 87 -7.24 -4.87 4.76
C ARG A 87 -8.54 -5.07 3.99
N ASN A 88 -9.36 -4.04 3.92
CA ASN A 88 -10.67 -4.12 3.27
C ASN A 88 -10.70 -3.33 1.98
N GLU A 89 -11.35 -3.90 0.97
CA GLU A 89 -11.62 -3.19 -0.27
C GLU A 89 -12.85 -2.33 -0.06
N ARG A 90 -12.66 -1.16 0.53
CA ARG A 90 -13.73 -0.21 0.73
C ARG A 90 -13.31 1.14 0.20
N ASP A 91 -14.24 2.09 0.21
CA ASP A 91 -13.99 3.41 -0.31
C ASP A 91 -12.81 4.08 0.38
N PHE A 92 -11.78 4.34 -0.41
CA PHE A 92 -10.63 5.07 0.08
C PHE A 92 -10.99 6.54 0.20
N ASN A 93 -10.86 7.08 1.39
CA ASN A 93 -11.17 8.49 1.61
C ASN A 93 -9.94 9.35 1.37
N VAL A 94 -9.85 9.91 0.17
CA VAL A 94 -8.72 10.75 -0.23
C VAL A 94 -8.54 11.94 0.71
N ALA A 95 -9.63 12.48 1.24
CA ALA A 95 -9.54 13.65 2.12
C ALA A 95 -8.75 13.38 3.40
N ARG A 96 -8.60 12.12 3.81
CA ARG A 96 -7.81 11.75 4.98
C ARG A 96 -6.32 11.94 4.74
N PHE A 97 -5.88 11.92 3.47
CA PHE A 97 -4.47 11.92 3.10
C PHE A 97 -4.06 13.11 2.24
N ALA A 98 -5.02 13.81 1.67
CA ALA A 98 -4.77 14.92 0.76
C ALA A 98 -4.60 16.22 1.55
N ARG A 99 -3.50 16.38 2.21
CA ARG A 99 -3.22 17.60 2.95
C ARG A 99 -1.90 18.20 2.52
#